data_8e671aa9a0837ca26f887d63378f27f1
#
_entry.id   8e671aa9a0837ca26f887d63378f27f1
#
_cell.length_a   1.000
_cell.length_b   1.000
_cell.length_c   1.000
_cell.angle_alpha   90.00
_cell.angle_beta   90.00
_cell.angle_gamma   90.00
#
_symmetry.space_group_name_H-M   'P 1'
#
loop_
_entity.id
_entity.type
_entity.pdbx_description
1 polymer ?
#
loop_
_entity_poly.entity_id
_entity_poly.type
_entity_poly.pdbx_seq_one_letter_code
_entity_poly.pdbx_strand_id
1 'polypeptide(L)'
;MLVLIPVILVSCAKVPLFSELHEEEANEIMAHLLEQKIECVKVAAKEGLWILQVPQDDFPLAMHTLQALGLPREKLVKMGEVFQKSGLVSSPTEERIRFIDALSQELSDTLMKIDGVIAAKVHIALPNNDPLSDKTTPASASVFIKFRAGYDVESSTPDLKNLVTKSVEGLTFENVELIMSQADAIPPPPKNEHSDENSMLAKWQAKLPPWGIPAASAGGGFLIAAIFFAAMRSRKPAA
;
A
#
# COMPACT_ATOMS: atom_id res chain seq x y z
N MET A 1 -14.71 9.28 54.86
CA MET A 1 -15.35 9.90 53.68
C MET A 1 -14.51 9.51 52.43
N LEU A 2 -14.93 8.44 51.73
CA LEU A 2 -14.18 7.84 50.62
C LEU A 2 -14.65 8.54 49.33
N VAL A 3 -13.81 9.44 48.75
CA VAL A 3 -14.09 10.09 47.51
C VAL A 3 -13.78 9.12 46.36
N LEU A 4 -14.82 8.52 45.82
CA LEU A 4 -14.75 7.67 44.64
C LEU A 4 -14.60 8.58 43.40
N ILE A 5 -13.38 8.73 42.89
CA ILE A 5 -13.12 9.46 41.64
C ILE A 5 -13.56 8.56 40.48
N PRO A 6 -14.58 8.94 39.68
CA PRO A 6 -14.94 8.18 38.49
C PRO A 6 -13.82 8.37 37.44
N VAL A 7 -13.10 7.29 37.13
CA VAL A 7 -12.22 7.25 35.97
C VAL A 7 -13.12 7.22 34.74
N ILE A 8 -13.28 8.35 34.09
CA ILE A 8 -13.97 8.46 32.81
C ILE A 8 -13.05 7.85 31.77
N LEU A 9 -13.31 6.61 31.40
CA LEU A 9 -12.72 5.96 30.21
C LEU A 9 -13.28 6.67 28.99
N VAL A 10 -12.54 7.60 28.44
CA VAL A 10 -12.80 8.16 27.10
C VAL A 10 -12.53 7.04 26.11
N SER A 11 -13.56 6.28 25.77
CA SER A 11 -13.51 5.31 24.67
C SER A 11 -13.46 6.11 23.37
N CYS A 12 -12.30 6.15 22.74
CA CYS A 12 -12.15 6.71 21.39
C CYS A 12 -12.92 5.78 20.43
N ALA A 13 -14.13 6.16 20.06
CA ALA A 13 -14.96 5.37 19.15
C ALA A 13 -14.29 5.38 17.76
N LYS A 14 -13.91 4.20 17.26
CA LYS A 14 -13.42 4.03 15.89
C LYS A 14 -14.61 3.81 14.96
N VAL A 15 -14.63 4.54 13.86
CA VAL A 15 -15.67 4.43 12.84
C VAL A 15 -15.09 3.85 11.57
N PRO A 16 -15.82 3.03 10.82
CA PRO A 16 -15.37 2.53 9.54
C PRO A 16 -15.28 3.68 8.53
N LEU A 17 -14.11 3.83 7.92
CA LEU A 17 -13.86 4.81 6.87
C LEU A 17 -14.22 4.21 5.50
N PHE A 18 -13.73 3.02 5.23
CA PHE A 18 -14.04 2.21 4.05
C PHE A 18 -14.19 0.74 4.45
N SER A 19 -15.05 0.04 3.74
CA SER A 19 -15.26 -1.41 3.85
C SER A 19 -15.04 -2.07 2.50
N GLU A 20 -14.84 -3.40 2.49
CA GLU A 20 -14.68 -4.20 1.27
C GLU A 20 -13.46 -3.81 0.41
N LEU A 21 -12.39 -3.36 1.07
CA LEU A 21 -11.13 -3.05 0.39
C LEU A 21 -10.29 -4.33 0.20
N HIS A 22 -9.61 -4.42 -0.94
CA HIS A 22 -8.53 -5.39 -1.09
C HIS A 22 -7.33 -5.01 -0.24
N GLU A 23 -6.48 -5.99 0.04
CA GLU A 23 -5.33 -5.78 0.93
C GLU A 23 -4.39 -4.67 0.45
N GLU A 24 -4.10 -4.63 -0.85
CA GLU A 24 -3.25 -3.62 -1.46
C GLU A 24 -3.82 -2.21 -1.29
N GLU A 25 -5.12 -2.05 -1.59
CA GLU A 25 -5.83 -0.77 -1.44
C GLU A 25 -5.88 -0.31 0.03
N ALA A 26 -6.17 -1.24 0.93
CA ALA A 26 -6.20 -0.97 2.36
C ALA A 26 -4.82 -0.53 2.88
N ASN A 27 -3.74 -1.16 2.41
CA ASN A 27 -2.38 -0.80 2.78
C ASN A 27 -1.96 0.56 2.20
N GLU A 28 -2.31 0.87 0.94
CA GLU A 28 -2.04 2.16 0.31
C GLU A 28 -2.73 3.30 1.08
N ILE A 29 -4.03 3.16 1.37
CA ILE A 29 -4.80 4.16 2.11
C ILE A 29 -4.24 4.33 3.53
N MET A 30 -3.97 3.22 4.23
CA MET A 30 -3.41 3.26 5.57
C MET A 30 -2.05 3.97 5.61
N ALA A 31 -1.18 3.71 4.64
CA ALA A 31 0.13 4.37 4.55
C ALA A 31 -0.02 5.90 4.44
N HIS A 32 -0.88 6.38 3.54
CA HIS A 32 -1.11 7.82 3.37
C HIS A 32 -1.73 8.49 4.60
N LEU A 33 -2.67 7.80 5.29
CA LEU A 33 -3.25 8.34 6.52
C LEU A 33 -2.21 8.44 7.65
N LEU A 34 -1.36 7.42 7.80
CA LEU A 34 -0.30 7.42 8.81
C LEU A 34 0.78 8.48 8.51
N GLU A 35 1.12 8.74 7.24
CA GLU A 35 2.01 9.86 6.85
C GLU A 35 1.46 11.21 7.31
N GLN A 36 0.14 11.38 7.28
CA GLN A 36 -0.56 12.58 7.76
C GLN A 36 -0.81 12.56 9.29
N LYS A 37 -0.25 11.56 10.01
CA LYS A 37 -0.42 11.37 11.46
C LYS A 37 -1.87 11.10 11.88
N ILE A 38 -2.69 10.60 10.97
CA ILE A 38 -4.06 10.14 11.26
C ILE A 38 -3.99 8.68 11.67
N GLU A 39 -4.46 8.36 12.89
CA GLU A 39 -4.50 6.97 13.37
C GLU A 39 -5.48 6.16 12.52
N CYS A 40 -5.01 5.03 11.97
CA CYS A 40 -5.83 4.13 11.17
C CYS A 40 -5.59 2.69 11.57
N VAL A 41 -6.66 1.90 11.66
CA VAL A 41 -6.60 0.47 12.00
C VAL A 41 -7.24 -0.34 10.89
N LYS A 42 -6.53 -1.39 10.45
CA LYS A 42 -7.01 -2.35 9.46
C LYS A 42 -7.64 -3.55 10.18
N VAL A 43 -8.91 -3.84 9.90
CA VAL A 43 -9.68 -4.95 10.48
C VAL A 43 -10.10 -5.91 9.37
N ALA A 44 -9.90 -7.21 9.57
CA ALA A 44 -10.31 -8.21 8.60
C ALA A 44 -11.84 -8.27 8.50
N ALA A 45 -12.34 -8.29 7.25
CA ALA A 45 -13.74 -8.53 6.92
C ALA A 45 -13.94 -9.96 6.39
N LYS A 46 -15.08 -10.24 5.79
CA LYS A 46 -15.36 -11.52 5.15
C LYS A 46 -14.63 -11.62 3.80
N GLU A 47 -14.41 -12.84 3.33
CA GLU A 47 -13.89 -13.13 1.97
C GLU A 47 -12.52 -12.51 1.63
N GLY A 48 -11.67 -12.31 2.65
CA GLY A 48 -10.33 -11.75 2.42
C GLY A 48 -10.32 -10.24 2.17
N LEU A 49 -11.43 -9.56 2.42
CA LEU A 49 -11.54 -8.12 2.35
C LEU A 49 -11.16 -7.45 3.68
N TRP A 50 -10.94 -6.15 3.64
CA TRP A 50 -10.49 -5.36 4.79
C TRP A 50 -11.36 -4.13 5.01
N ILE A 51 -11.51 -3.77 6.28
CA ILE A 51 -12.17 -2.55 6.73
C ILE A 51 -11.11 -1.65 7.35
N LEU A 52 -11.06 -0.40 6.93
CA LEU A 52 -10.25 0.62 7.57
C LEU A 52 -11.10 1.43 8.53
N GLN A 53 -10.59 1.61 9.74
CA GLN A 53 -11.24 2.36 10.81
C GLN A 53 -10.34 3.49 11.29
N VAL A 54 -10.95 4.64 11.54
CA VAL A 54 -10.27 5.82 12.10
C VAL A 54 -11.03 6.33 13.32
N PRO A 55 -10.40 7.10 14.21
CA PRO A 55 -11.11 7.81 15.26
C PRO A 55 -12.20 8.70 14.68
N GLN A 56 -13.34 8.79 15.35
CA GLN A 56 -14.48 9.59 14.87
C GLN A 56 -14.12 11.06 14.65
N ASP A 57 -13.24 11.60 15.48
CA ASP A 57 -12.81 13.00 15.40
C ASP A 57 -11.95 13.26 14.16
N ASP A 58 -11.17 12.27 13.71
CA ASP A 58 -10.28 12.37 12.56
C ASP A 58 -10.96 12.01 11.22
N PHE A 59 -12.18 11.46 11.27
CA PHE A 59 -12.92 11.03 10.08
C PHE A 59 -13.05 12.10 9.00
N PRO A 60 -13.43 13.36 9.29
CA PRO A 60 -13.54 14.40 8.26
C PRO A 60 -12.19 14.71 7.61
N LEU A 61 -11.11 14.76 8.40
CA LEU A 61 -9.77 15.03 7.92
C LEU A 61 -9.26 13.87 7.03
N ALA A 62 -9.48 12.63 7.46
CA ALA A 62 -9.14 11.44 6.70
C ALA A 62 -9.84 11.43 5.33
N MET A 63 -11.17 11.68 5.30
CA MET A 63 -11.93 11.73 4.05
C MET A 63 -11.43 12.84 3.12
N HIS A 64 -11.18 14.04 3.64
CA HIS A 64 -10.67 15.13 2.82
C HIS A 64 -9.28 14.82 2.23
N THR A 65 -8.38 14.24 3.04
CA THR A 65 -7.04 13.83 2.60
C THR A 65 -7.12 12.80 1.48
N LEU A 66 -7.95 11.78 1.64
CA LEU A 66 -8.08 10.71 0.65
C LEU A 66 -8.75 11.20 -0.64
N GLN A 67 -9.75 12.08 -0.56
CA GLN A 67 -10.35 12.70 -1.72
C GLN A 67 -9.35 13.54 -2.52
N ALA A 68 -8.47 14.28 -1.83
CA ALA A 68 -7.42 15.05 -2.50
C ALA A 68 -6.40 14.15 -3.22
N LEU A 69 -6.19 12.92 -2.75
CA LEU A 69 -5.33 11.91 -3.36
C LEU A 69 -6.05 11.02 -4.40
N GLY A 70 -7.37 11.18 -4.56
CA GLY A 70 -8.19 10.33 -5.42
C GLY A 70 -8.27 8.88 -4.94
N LEU A 71 -8.29 8.67 -3.63
CA LEU A 71 -8.39 7.34 -2.99
C LEU A 71 -9.76 7.13 -2.35
N PRO A 72 -10.29 5.89 -2.35
CA PRO A 72 -9.81 4.71 -3.07
C PRO A 72 -9.90 4.88 -4.59
N ARG A 73 -9.01 4.23 -5.32
CA ARG A 73 -9.04 4.28 -6.80
C ARG A 73 -10.24 3.49 -7.30
N GLU A 74 -10.94 4.07 -8.26
CA GLU A 74 -12.04 3.37 -8.93
C GLU A 74 -11.52 2.15 -9.69
N LYS A 75 -12.10 0.98 -9.44
CA LYS A 75 -11.74 -0.23 -10.19
C LYS A 75 -12.26 -0.16 -11.61
N LEU A 76 -11.35 0.11 -12.53
CA LEU A 76 -11.66 0.00 -13.95
C LEU A 76 -11.69 -1.48 -14.33
N VAL A 77 -12.82 -1.91 -14.92
CA VAL A 77 -12.95 -3.26 -15.45
C VAL A 77 -12.00 -3.41 -16.64
N LYS A 78 -11.11 -4.39 -16.57
CA LYS A 78 -10.17 -4.66 -17.67
C LYS A 78 -10.91 -5.28 -18.86
N MET A 79 -10.41 -5.02 -20.08
CA MET A 79 -11.01 -5.57 -21.29
C MET A 79 -11.12 -7.11 -21.27
N GLY A 80 -10.10 -7.80 -20.77
CA GLY A 80 -10.11 -9.24 -20.60
C GLY A 80 -11.18 -9.75 -19.62
N GLU A 81 -11.60 -8.95 -18.63
CA GLU A 81 -12.67 -9.30 -17.69
C GLU A 81 -14.04 -9.15 -18.36
N VAL A 82 -14.24 -8.12 -19.18
CA VAL A 82 -15.49 -7.90 -19.94
C VAL A 82 -15.73 -9.02 -20.93
N PHE A 83 -14.68 -9.52 -21.57
CA PHE A 83 -14.75 -10.58 -22.58
C PHE A 83 -14.33 -11.95 -22.04
N GLN A 84 -14.59 -12.22 -20.76
CA GLN A 84 -14.40 -13.56 -20.21
C GLN A 84 -15.28 -14.58 -20.92
N LYS A 85 -14.75 -15.80 -21.08
CA LYS A 85 -15.47 -16.89 -21.73
C LYS A 85 -16.72 -17.27 -20.92
N SER A 86 -17.88 -16.85 -21.42
CA SER A 86 -19.18 -17.26 -20.89
C SER A 86 -19.86 -18.21 -21.87
N GLY A 87 -19.62 -19.52 -21.69
CA GLY A 87 -20.26 -20.54 -22.52
C GLY A 87 -19.31 -21.39 -23.36
N LEU A 88 -19.88 -22.31 -24.15
CA LEU A 88 -19.16 -23.31 -24.95
C LEU A 88 -18.64 -22.75 -26.28
N VAL A 89 -19.23 -21.69 -26.80
CA VAL A 89 -18.88 -21.12 -28.10
C VAL A 89 -18.55 -19.65 -27.93
N SER A 90 -17.34 -19.23 -28.32
CA SER A 90 -16.91 -17.84 -28.38
C SER A 90 -17.08 -17.32 -29.81
N SER A 91 -17.35 -16.04 -29.96
CA SER A 91 -17.31 -15.42 -31.29
C SER A 91 -15.85 -15.15 -31.72
N PRO A 92 -15.54 -15.15 -33.02
CA PRO A 92 -14.20 -14.82 -33.49
C PRO A 92 -13.69 -13.44 -33.00
N THR A 93 -14.60 -12.49 -32.82
CA THR A 93 -14.29 -11.15 -32.30
C THR A 93 -13.87 -11.22 -30.83
N GLU A 94 -14.55 -12.00 -29.99
CA GLU A 94 -14.18 -12.18 -28.58
C GLU A 94 -12.83 -12.89 -28.44
N GLU A 95 -12.57 -13.89 -29.27
CA GLU A 95 -11.27 -14.58 -29.27
C GLU A 95 -10.13 -13.64 -29.64
N ARG A 96 -10.35 -12.79 -30.63
CA ARG A 96 -9.39 -11.77 -31.05
C ARG A 96 -9.11 -10.74 -29.95
N ILE A 97 -10.15 -10.23 -29.29
CA ILE A 97 -9.99 -9.27 -28.19
C ILE A 97 -9.21 -9.89 -27.03
N ARG A 98 -9.51 -11.13 -26.65
CA ARG A 98 -8.76 -11.86 -25.62
C ARG A 98 -7.31 -12.10 -26.01
N PHE A 99 -7.05 -12.44 -27.27
CA PHE A 99 -5.69 -12.62 -27.77
C PHE A 99 -4.88 -11.32 -27.67
N ILE A 100 -5.45 -10.19 -28.11
CA ILE A 100 -4.82 -8.86 -28.03
C ILE A 100 -4.55 -8.48 -26.56
N ASP A 101 -5.51 -8.71 -25.66
CA ASP A 101 -5.35 -8.41 -24.24
C ASP A 101 -4.25 -9.28 -23.62
N ALA A 102 -4.24 -10.58 -23.89
CA ALA A 102 -3.20 -11.50 -23.40
C ALA A 102 -1.80 -11.12 -23.91
N LEU A 103 -1.68 -10.78 -25.21
CA LEU A 103 -0.41 -10.36 -25.80
C LEU A 103 0.07 -9.04 -25.19
N SER A 104 -0.83 -8.09 -24.96
CA SER A 104 -0.53 -6.81 -24.31
C SER A 104 -0.06 -6.98 -22.87
N GLN A 105 -0.66 -7.93 -22.13
CA GLN A 105 -0.22 -8.26 -20.77
C GLN A 105 1.14 -8.93 -20.76
N GLU A 106 1.39 -9.93 -21.60
CA GLU A 106 2.68 -10.62 -21.69
C GLU A 106 3.83 -9.67 -22.03
N LEU A 107 3.60 -8.74 -22.97
CA LEU A 107 4.59 -7.72 -23.28
C LEU A 107 4.80 -6.74 -22.12
N SER A 108 3.74 -6.34 -21.44
CA SER A 108 3.86 -5.49 -20.25
C SER A 108 4.69 -6.18 -19.16
N ASP A 109 4.44 -7.47 -18.91
CA ASP A 109 5.18 -8.26 -17.93
C ASP A 109 6.66 -8.44 -18.34
N THR A 110 6.94 -8.61 -19.63
CA THR A 110 8.30 -8.69 -20.15
C THR A 110 9.05 -7.37 -19.93
N LEU A 111 8.42 -6.24 -20.23
CA LEU A 111 9.03 -4.92 -20.01
C LEU A 111 9.25 -4.62 -18.53
N MET A 112 8.39 -5.10 -17.63
CA MET A 112 8.58 -4.95 -16.18
C MET A 112 9.75 -5.75 -15.62
N LYS A 113 10.28 -6.75 -16.33
CA LYS A 113 11.49 -7.50 -15.94
C LYS A 113 12.78 -6.77 -16.24
N ILE A 114 12.71 -5.62 -16.91
CA ILE A 114 13.89 -4.79 -17.21
C ILE A 114 14.28 -3.99 -15.97
N ASP A 115 15.57 -3.99 -15.65
CA ASP A 115 16.10 -3.29 -14.48
C ASP A 115 15.75 -1.79 -14.51
N GLY A 116 15.22 -1.30 -13.41
CA GLY A 116 14.81 0.08 -13.28
C GLY A 116 13.36 0.35 -13.68
N VAL A 117 12.68 -0.53 -14.40
CA VAL A 117 11.25 -0.38 -14.74
C VAL A 117 10.41 -0.71 -13.52
N ILE A 118 9.52 0.20 -13.14
CA ILE A 118 8.57 0.05 -12.02
C ILE A 118 7.22 -0.44 -12.52
N ALA A 119 6.78 0.11 -13.66
CA ALA A 119 5.52 -0.25 -14.29
C ALA A 119 5.65 -0.12 -15.80
N ALA A 120 5.06 -1.05 -16.52
CA ALA A 120 4.94 -0.99 -17.96
C ALA A 120 3.51 -1.34 -18.38
N LYS A 121 3.01 -0.67 -19.41
CA LYS A 121 1.72 -0.96 -20.01
C LYS A 121 1.83 -0.88 -21.51
N VAL A 122 1.40 -1.93 -22.18
CA VAL A 122 1.39 -2.02 -23.64
C VAL A 122 -0.06 -2.06 -24.12
N HIS A 123 -0.38 -1.22 -25.08
CA HIS A 123 -1.64 -1.24 -25.80
C HIS A 123 -1.36 -1.53 -27.27
N ILE A 124 -1.98 -2.57 -27.80
CA ILE A 124 -1.80 -3.03 -29.18
C ILE A 124 -3.10 -2.80 -29.93
N ALA A 125 -3.00 -2.18 -31.08
CA ALA A 125 -4.11 -2.05 -32.03
C ALA A 125 -3.79 -2.88 -33.28
N LEU A 126 -4.46 -4.04 -33.39
CA LEU A 126 -4.39 -4.90 -34.57
C LEU A 126 -5.61 -4.62 -35.45
N PRO A 127 -5.45 -4.02 -36.66
CA PRO A 127 -6.55 -3.76 -37.55
C PRO A 127 -7.11 -5.08 -38.10
N ASN A 128 -8.39 -5.07 -38.43
CA ASN A 128 -9.03 -6.19 -39.14
C ASN A 128 -8.87 -5.99 -40.62
N ASN A 129 -7.76 -6.47 -41.19
CA ASN A 129 -7.53 -6.37 -42.61
C ASN A 129 -8.40 -7.40 -43.40
N ASP A 130 -9.19 -6.95 -44.33
CA ASP A 130 -9.94 -7.81 -45.25
C ASP A 130 -8.93 -8.40 -46.25
N PRO A 131 -8.85 -9.73 -46.39
CA PRO A 131 -7.98 -10.38 -47.39
C PRO A 131 -8.27 -9.98 -48.84
N LEU A 132 -9.48 -9.46 -49.10
CA LEU A 132 -9.93 -9.04 -50.41
C LEU A 132 -9.65 -7.55 -50.67
N SER A 133 -9.14 -6.82 -49.67
CA SER A 133 -8.86 -5.38 -49.81
C SER A 133 -7.40 -5.15 -50.22
N ASP A 134 -7.21 -4.31 -51.23
CA ASP A 134 -5.85 -3.86 -51.65
C ASP A 134 -5.17 -2.95 -50.59
N LYS A 135 -5.90 -2.50 -49.57
CA LYS A 135 -5.39 -1.62 -48.52
C LYS A 135 -5.17 -2.42 -47.23
N THR A 136 -3.92 -2.61 -46.89
CA THR A 136 -3.54 -3.20 -45.59
C THR A 136 -3.23 -2.08 -44.60
N THR A 137 -3.95 -2.00 -43.53
CA THR A 137 -3.66 -1.11 -42.42
C THR A 137 -2.62 -1.80 -41.49
N PRO A 138 -1.48 -1.17 -41.22
CA PRO A 138 -0.48 -1.78 -40.32
C PRO A 138 -0.96 -1.79 -38.87
N ALA A 139 -0.42 -2.72 -38.09
CA ALA A 139 -0.59 -2.72 -36.63
C ALA A 139 0.12 -1.51 -36.01
N SER A 140 -0.37 -1.06 -34.87
CA SER A 140 0.28 -0.03 -34.05
C SER A 140 0.30 -0.41 -32.58
N ALA A 141 1.26 0.13 -31.85
CA ALA A 141 1.37 -0.10 -30.39
C ALA A 141 1.75 1.19 -29.67
N SER A 142 1.18 1.37 -28.49
CA SER A 142 1.56 2.41 -27.55
C SER A 142 2.06 1.78 -26.28
N VAL A 143 3.24 2.17 -25.85
CA VAL A 143 3.95 1.63 -24.68
C VAL A 143 4.16 2.74 -23.68
N PHE A 144 3.66 2.56 -22.47
CA PHE A 144 3.95 3.42 -21.33
C PHE A 144 4.92 2.70 -20.39
N ILE A 145 6.00 3.38 -20.01
CA ILE A 145 6.97 2.87 -19.03
C ILE A 145 7.19 3.89 -17.94
N LYS A 146 7.00 3.48 -16.69
CA LYS A 146 7.40 4.23 -15.51
C LYS A 146 8.67 3.60 -14.96
N PHE A 147 9.75 4.39 -14.82
CA PHE A 147 11.05 3.89 -14.38
C PHE A 147 11.58 4.65 -13.16
N ARG A 148 12.50 4.01 -12.44
CA ARG A 148 13.09 4.55 -11.21
C ARG A 148 14.16 5.58 -11.54
N ALA A 149 14.22 6.67 -10.75
CA ALA A 149 15.30 7.64 -10.81
C ALA A 149 16.69 6.97 -10.64
N GLY A 150 17.65 7.36 -11.46
CA GLY A 150 19.02 6.83 -11.42
C GLY A 150 19.26 5.62 -12.32
N TYR A 151 18.27 5.10 -13.03
CA TYR A 151 18.41 4.09 -14.08
C TYR A 151 18.29 4.75 -15.45
N ASP A 152 19.22 4.41 -16.35
CA ASP A 152 19.21 4.93 -17.73
C ASP A 152 18.39 4.01 -18.64
N VAL A 153 17.06 4.03 -18.45
CA VAL A 153 16.13 3.29 -19.30
C VAL A 153 15.91 4.01 -20.63
N GLU A 154 16.11 5.33 -20.66
CA GLU A 154 15.91 6.15 -21.86
C GLU A 154 16.88 5.81 -22.98
N SER A 155 18.14 5.49 -22.68
CA SER A 155 19.11 5.04 -23.68
C SER A 155 18.71 3.73 -24.36
N SER A 156 17.93 2.89 -23.68
CA SER A 156 17.43 1.61 -24.19
C SER A 156 16.16 1.74 -25.05
N THR A 157 15.69 2.96 -25.33
CA THR A 157 14.47 3.22 -26.15
C THR A 157 14.44 2.44 -27.47
N PRO A 158 15.55 2.38 -28.28
CA PRO A 158 15.52 1.64 -29.54
C PRO A 158 15.33 0.13 -29.33
N ASP A 159 15.96 -0.42 -28.28
CA ASP A 159 15.88 -1.84 -27.98
C ASP A 159 14.49 -2.23 -27.50
N LEU A 160 13.88 -1.38 -26.65
CA LEU A 160 12.51 -1.55 -26.17
C LEU A 160 11.49 -1.52 -27.32
N LYS A 161 11.64 -0.55 -28.24
CA LYS A 161 10.82 -0.50 -29.46
C LYS A 161 11.02 -1.72 -30.35
N ASN A 162 12.27 -2.18 -30.53
CA ASN A 162 12.58 -3.38 -31.30
C ASN A 162 11.96 -4.63 -30.69
N LEU A 163 12.03 -4.77 -29.36
CA LEU A 163 11.41 -5.89 -28.66
C LEU A 163 9.91 -5.96 -28.95
N VAL A 164 9.19 -4.85 -28.78
CA VAL A 164 7.74 -4.77 -29.04
C VAL A 164 7.44 -5.02 -30.51
N THR A 165 8.20 -4.40 -31.45
CA THR A 165 8.02 -4.56 -32.89
C THR A 165 8.17 -6.02 -33.33
N LYS A 166 9.15 -6.72 -32.75
CA LYS A 166 9.42 -8.14 -33.13
C LYS A 166 8.46 -9.14 -32.47
N SER A 167 7.72 -8.69 -31.47
CA SER A 167 6.77 -9.54 -30.72
C SER A 167 5.35 -9.49 -31.28
N VAL A 168 5.03 -8.52 -32.15
CA VAL A 168 3.70 -8.32 -32.68
C VAL A 168 3.70 -8.40 -34.21
N GLU A 169 2.87 -9.27 -34.77
CA GLU A 169 2.77 -9.46 -36.20
C GLU A 169 2.21 -8.19 -36.89
N GLY A 170 2.84 -7.80 -38.01
CA GLY A 170 2.44 -6.63 -38.79
C GLY A 170 2.75 -5.28 -38.14
N LEU A 171 3.48 -5.26 -37.02
CA LEU A 171 3.90 -4.04 -36.35
C LEU A 171 5.26 -3.57 -36.93
N THR A 172 5.35 -2.30 -37.28
CA THR A 172 6.59 -1.66 -37.74
C THR A 172 7.16 -0.77 -36.64
N PHE A 173 8.48 -0.52 -36.70
CA PHE A 173 9.17 0.30 -35.69
C PHE A 173 8.58 1.73 -35.60
N GLU A 174 8.15 2.30 -36.74
CA GLU A 174 7.56 3.64 -36.82
C GLU A 174 6.17 3.72 -36.15
N ASN A 175 5.45 2.58 -36.10
CA ASN A 175 4.12 2.50 -35.49
C ASN A 175 4.14 2.13 -34.02
N VAL A 176 5.30 2.12 -33.38
CA VAL A 176 5.45 1.96 -31.93
C VAL A 176 5.75 3.32 -31.30
N GLU A 177 4.79 3.81 -30.51
CA GLU A 177 4.98 5.00 -29.69
C GLU A 177 5.40 4.58 -28.26
N LEU A 178 6.49 5.18 -27.77
CA LEU A 178 7.03 4.89 -26.43
C LEU A 178 6.99 6.17 -25.60
N ILE A 179 6.25 6.13 -24.49
CA ILE A 179 6.15 7.20 -23.52
C ILE A 179 6.81 6.75 -22.22
N MET A 180 7.82 7.48 -21.79
CA MET A 180 8.54 7.19 -20.54
C MET A 180 8.30 8.27 -19.49
N SER A 181 8.10 7.86 -18.25
CA SER A 181 7.93 8.74 -17.11
C SER A 181 8.84 8.28 -15.98
N GLN A 182 9.66 9.18 -15.49
CA GLN A 182 10.47 8.93 -14.32
C GLN A 182 9.61 8.98 -13.06
N ALA A 183 9.76 8.00 -12.18
CA ALA A 183 9.11 8.05 -10.87
C ALA A 183 9.82 9.08 -9.97
N ASP A 184 9.05 9.76 -9.15
CA ASP A 184 9.60 10.61 -8.11
C ASP A 184 10.55 9.81 -7.22
N ALA A 185 11.64 10.46 -6.79
CA ALA A 185 12.56 9.86 -5.85
C ALA A 185 11.80 9.49 -4.57
N ILE A 186 11.95 8.25 -4.10
CA ILE A 186 11.38 7.85 -2.81
C ILE A 186 11.99 8.78 -1.75
N PRO A 187 11.16 9.56 -1.03
CA PRO A 187 11.70 10.41 0.04
C PRO A 187 12.46 9.51 1.02
N PRO A 188 13.60 9.97 1.55
CA PRO A 188 14.31 9.20 2.56
C PRO A 188 13.35 8.88 3.71
N PRO A 189 13.40 7.66 4.28
CA PRO A 189 12.54 7.29 5.37
C PRO A 189 12.63 8.37 6.47
N PRO A 190 11.49 8.77 7.07
CA PRO A 190 11.51 9.75 8.14
C PRO A 190 12.53 9.27 9.17
N LYS A 191 13.48 10.13 9.52
CA LYS A 191 14.41 9.84 10.62
C LYS A 191 13.54 9.52 11.82
N ASN A 192 13.58 8.28 12.27
CA ASN A 192 12.90 7.87 13.48
C ASN A 192 13.47 8.74 14.62
N GLU A 193 12.75 9.77 15.01
CA GLU A 193 13.09 10.63 16.17
C GLU A 193 13.00 9.85 17.49
N HIS A 194 12.58 8.57 17.43
CA HIS A 194 12.59 7.67 18.59
C HIS A 194 14.00 7.24 19.06
N SER A 195 15.07 7.57 18.30
CA SER A 195 16.44 7.35 18.79
C SER A 195 16.86 8.35 19.87
N ASP A 196 16.10 9.45 20.06
CA ASP A 196 16.44 10.46 21.06
C ASP A 196 15.85 10.20 22.45
N GLU A 197 14.88 9.27 22.57
CA GLU A 197 14.33 8.89 23.88
C GLU A 197 15.39 8.23 24.77
N ASN A 198 16.28 7.42 24.17
CA ASN A 198 17.41 6.84 24.89
C ASN A 198 18.47 7.90 25.24
N SER A 199 18.57 9.00 24.48
CA SER A 199 19.48 10.10 24.81
C SER A 199 18.95 10.95 25.96
N MET A 200 17.64 11.09 26.10
CA MET A 200 17.03 11.75 27.25
C MET A 200 17.21 10.95 28.53
N LEU A 201 16.97 9.64 28.49
CA LEU A 201 17.20 8.74 29.64
C LEU A 201 18.67 8.72 30.06
N ALA A 202 19.60 8.72 29.09
CA ALA A 202 21.04 8.83 29.37
C ALA A 202 21.42 10.18 30.01
N LYS A 203 20.79 11.27 29.57
CA LYS A 203 20.99 12.61 30.17
C LYS A 203 20.42 12.71 31.59
N TRP A 204 19.31 12.03 31.88
CA TRP A 204 18.74 11.94 33.22
C TRP A 204 19.61 11.10 34.16
N GLN A 205 20.15 9.95 33.69
CA GLN A 205 21.07 9.11 34.46
C GLN A 205 22.39 9.80 34.75
N ALA A 206 22.91 10.62 33.84
CA ALA A 206 24.14 11.41 34.07
C ALA A 206 23.98 12.55 35.10
N LYS A 207 22.76 12.95 35.40
CA LYS A 207 22.47 14.05 36.37
C LYS A 207 22.19 13.56 37.76
N LEU A 208 22.10 12.23 38.00
CA LEU A 208 21.91 11.64 39.33
C LEU A 208 23.26 11.53 40.02
N PRO A 209 23.42 12.06 41.23
CA PRO A 209 24.65 11.94 41.97
C PRO A 209 24.93 10.47 42.34
N PRO A 210 26.20 10.03 42.33
CA PRO A 210 26.57 8.61 42.42
C PRO A 210 26.20 7.91 43.74
N TRP A 211 25.63 8.64 44.69
CA TRP A 211 25.18 8.09 45.98
C TRP A 211 23.64 7.95 46.09
N GLY A 212 22.88 8.29 45.06
CA GLY A 212 21.41 8.27 45.08
C GLY A 212 20.76 6.92 44.74
N ILE A 213 21.52 5.92 44.26
CA ILE A 213 20.95 4.66 43.73
C ILE A 213 20.73 3.57 44.80
N PRO A 214 21.49 3.44 45.91
CA PRO A 214 21.26 2.37 46.85
C PRO A 214 20.16 2.61 47.89
N ALA A 215 19.64 3.85 48.04
CA ALA A 215 18.67 4.15 49.09
C ALA A 215 17.20 3.91 48.70
N ALA A 216 16.88 3.84 47.41
CA ALA A 216 15.50 3.65 46.94
C ALA A 216 15.08 2.16 46.87
N SER A 217 16.02 1.24 46.74
CA SER A 217 15.71 -0.18 46.62
C SER A 217 15.48 -0.91 47.97
N ALA A 218 15.95 -0.37 49.09
CA ALA A 218 15.78 -0.97 50.40
C ALA A 218 14.47 -0.59 51.11
N GLY A 219 13.88 0.58 50.77
CA GLY A 219 12.64 1.07 51.38
C GLY A 219 11.34 0.51 50.78
N GLY A 220 11.34 0.26 49.47
CA GLY A 220 10.13 -0.18 48.76
C GLY A 220 9.73 -1.64 49.01
N GLY A 221 10.72 -2.51 49.21
CA GLY A 221 10.50 -3.92 49.47
C GLY A 221 9.88 -4.19 50.85
N PHE A 222 10.25 -3.37 51.85
CA PHE A 222 9.78 -3.55 53.21
C PHE A 222 8.33 -3.13 53.42
N LEU A 223 7.84 -2.10 52.68
CA LEU A 223 6.45 -1.66 52.74
C LEU A 223 5.50 -2.64 52.04
N ILE A 224 5.92 -3.21 50.91
CA ILE A 224 5.10 -4.21 50.18
C ILE A 224 5.01 -5.52 51.01
N ALA A 225 6.11 -5.95 51.64
CA ALA A 225 6.12 -7.13 52.52
C ALA A 225 5.27 -6.92 53.81
N ALA A 226 5.27 -5.72 54.37
CA ALA A 226 4.47 -5.39 55.54
C ALA A 226 2.95 -5.36 55.23
N ILE A 227 2.55 -4.85 54.06
CA ILE A 227 1.16 -4.85 53.60
C ILE A 227 0.67 -6.27 53.30
N PHE A 228 1.53 -7.10 52.69
CA PHE A 228 1.21 -8.51 52.39
C PHE A 228 1.08 -9.35 53.71
N PHE A 229 1.91 -9.11 54.71
CA PHE A 229 1.87 -9.78 55.97
C PHE A 229 0.65 -9.34 56.82
N ALA A 230 0.27 -8.08 56.78
CA ALA A 230 -0.93 -7.56 57.43
C ALA A 230 -2.23 -8.13 56.81
N ALA A 231 -2.29 -8.27 55.50
CA ALA A 231 -3.42 -8.85 54.77
C ALA A 231 -3.57 -10.37 55.04
N MET A 232 -2.48 -11.06 55.26
CA MET A 232 -2.49 -12.50 55.58
C MET A 232 -2.93 -12.78 57.02
N ARG A 233 -2.67 -11.83 57.95
CA ARG A 233 -3.05 -11.97 59.38
C ARG A 233 -4.52 -11.65 59.68
N SER A 234 -5.21 -10.99 58.73
CA SER A 234 -6.62 -10.64 58.87
C SER A 234 -7.61 -11.74 58.43
N ARG A 235 -7.13 -12.84 57.85
CA ARG A 235 -7.96 -14.01 57.53
C ARG A 235 -8.00 -14.97 58.73
N LYS A 236 -8.88 -14.71 59.69
CA LYS A 236 -9.29 -15.72 60.69
C LYS A 236 -10.17 -16.77 59.97
N PRO A 237 -9.94 -18.06 60.21
CA PRO A 237 -10.86 -19.09 59.74
C PRO A 237 -12.15 -18.99 60.55
N ALA A 238 -13.28 -18.90 59.86
CA ALA A 238 -14.58 -19.12 60.45
C ALA A 238 -14.78 -20.63 60.64
N ALA A 239 -15.03 -21.00 61.86
CA ALA A 239 -15.46 -22.36 62.23
C ALA A 239 -16.93 -22.55 61.83
#